data_c5580204b0d68dc566a535f119b7b918
#
_entry.id   c5580204b0d68dc566a535f119b7b918
#
_cell.length_a   1.000
_cell.length_b   1.000
_cell.length_c   1.000
_cell.angle_alpha   90.00
_cell.angle_beta   90.00
_cell.angle_gamma   90.00
#
_symmetry.space_group_name_H-M   'P 1'
#
loop_
_entity.id
_entity.type
_entity.pdbx_description
1 polymer ?
#
loop_
_entity_poly.entity_id
_entity_poly.type
_entity_poly.pdbx_seq_one_letter_code
_entity_poly.pdbx_strand_id
1 'polypeptide(L)'
;VLTNDLLNGVAVNPAAITLTPGAAPAPASGSIIMNPDGTITVAPGTTAGVYTYPYTICEILNPLNCATIDVTVTVTASVADAIDDAPPAVNGLTGGSTPSVLANDTLAGSPVNPADVTITQVSTTSPNVTLNPATGAVEIAAGTPAGSYTLVYELCEVLNPANCDQASVTVTVDAAPIAAVADTPTVDAILGGVTP
;
A
#
# COMPACT_ATOMS: atom_id res chain seq x y z
N VAL A 1 31.81 -1.98 -5.73
CA VAL A 1 32.49 -0.72 -5.31
C VAL A 1 33.85 -0.51 -5.99
N LEU A 2 34.56 -1.55 -6.38
CA LEU A 2 35.92 -1.49 -6.91
C LEU A 2 36.09 -0.89 -8.31
N THR A 3 35.01 -0.64 -9.05
CA THR A 3 35.02 -0.28 -10.49
C THR A 3 35.72 1.07 -10.77
N ASN A 4 35.66 2.00 -9.85
CA ASN A 4 36.24 3.35 -9.94
C ASN A 4 37.47 3.56 -9.02
N ASP A 5 37.86 2.54 -8.26
CA ASP A 5 39.04 2.60 -7.40
C ASP A 5 40.32 2.44 -8.22
N LEU A 6 41.34 3.09 -7.76
CA LEU A 6 42.64 3.10 -8.46
C LEU A 6 43.79 2.62 -7.56
N LEU A 7 44.70 1.82 -8.12
CA LEU A 7 45.97 1.52 -7.55
C LEU A 7 47.09 2.08 -8.49
N ASN A 8 47.90 2.98 -8.00
CA ASN A 8 48.92 3.67 -8.80
C ASN A 8 48.36 4.36 -10.07
N GLY A 9 47.12 4.97 -9.93
CA GLY A 9 46.47 5.68 -11.04
C GLY A 9 45.83 4.80 -12.11
N VAL A 10 45.83 3.47 -11.91
CA VAL A 10 45.20 2.49 -12.82
C VAL A 10 44.06 1.80 -12.06
N ALA A 11 43.01 1.41 -12.80
CA ALA A 11 41.88 0.67 -12.21
C ALA A 11 42.38 -0.54 -11.39
N VAL A 12 41.80 -0.69 -10.19
CA VAL A 12 42.17 -1.76 -9.25
C VAL A 12 41.98 -3.13 -9.89
N ASN A 13 43.04 -3.96 -9.83
CA ASN A 13 42.87 -5.39 -10.06
C ASN A 13 42.50 -6.04 -8.72
N PRO A 14 41.33 -6.69 -8.60
CA PRO A 14 40.91 -7.34 -7.36
C PRO A 14 41.91 -8.36 -6.81
N ALA A 15 42.72 -8.98 -7.66
CA ALA A 15 43.76 -9.91 -7.23
C ALA A 15 45.02 -9.21 -6.58
N ALA A 16 45.11 -7.89 -6.68
CA ALA A 16 46.25 -7.10 -6.13
C ALA A 16 45.89 -6.41 -4.82
N ILE A 17 44.65 -6.48 -4.36
CA ILE A 17 44.15 -5.82 -3.15
C ILE A 17 43.39 -6.77 -2.24
N THR A 18 43.30 -6.40 -0.96
CA THR A 18 42.30 -6.95 -0.03
C THR A 18 41.18 -5.92 0.14
N LEU A 19 39.93 -6.36 0.06
CA LEU A 19 38.75 -5.57 0.37
C LEU A 19 38.26 -5.92 1.77
N THR A 20 38.10 -4.93 2.63
CA THR A 20 37.58 -5.10 3.99
C THR A 20 36.34 -4.19 4.14
N PRO A 21 35.15 -4.75 4.22
CA PRO A 21 33.93 -3.99 4.55
C PRO A 21 34.07 -3.38 5.96
N GLY A 22 33.62 -2.15 6.14
CA GLY A 22 33.43 -1.53 7.44
C GLY A 22 32.13 -1.95 8.11
N ALA A 23 31.63 -1.11 9.01
CA ALA A 23 30.32 -1.36 9.66
C ALA A 23 29.18 -1.31 8.61
N ALA A 24 28.44 -2.40 8.51
CA ALA A 24 27.29 -2.46 7.62
C ALA A 24 26.20 -1.46 8.06
N PRO A 25 25.50 -0.80 7.11
CA PRO A 25 24.34 0.01 7.42
C PRO A 25 23.26 -0.82 8.12
N ALA A 26 22.50 -0.19 9.02
CA ALA A 26 21.40 -0.83 9.76
C ALA A 26 20.05 -0.20 9.36
N PRO A 27 19.46 -0.61 8.23
CA PRO A 27 18.09 -0.21 7.90
C PRO A 27 17.10 -0.73 8.96
N ALA A 28 15.93 -0.07 9.08
CA ALA A 28 14.90 -0.49 10.05
C ALA A 28 14.37 -1.90 9.74
N SER A 29 14.42 -2.33 8.48
CA SER A 29 14.09 -3.68 8.01
C SER A 29 15.02 -4.07 6.85
N GLY A 30 15.19 -5.37 6.63
CA GLY A 30 16.07 -5.90 5.60
C GLY A 30 17.57 -5.80 5.96
N SER A 31 18.43 -5.84 4.94
CA SER A 31 19.89 -5.75 5.12
C SER A 31 20.59 -5.25 3.86
N ILE A 32 21.77 -4.66 4.05
CA ILE A 32 22.68 -4.23 2.99
C ILE A 32 24.04 -4.86 3.30
N ILE A 33 24.52 -5.70 2.40
CA ILE A 33 25.72 -6.51 2.60
C ILE A 33 26.71 -6.26 1.47
N MET A 34 27.95 -5.96 1.80
CA MET A 34 29.07 -5.91 0.84
C MET A 34 29.65 -7.32 0.69
N ASN A 35 29.70 -7.81 -0.53
CA ASN A 35 30.26 -9.10 -0.87
C ASN A 35 31.79 -9.03 -1.02
N PRO A 36 32.50 -10.17 -0.92
CA PRO A 36 33.96 -10.20 -1.07
C PRO A 36 34.46 -9.72 -2.44
N ASP A 37 33.65 -9.76 -3.46
CA ASP A 37 33.95 -9.27 -4.81
C ASP A 37 33.73 -7.76 -5.00
N GLY A 38 33.26 -7.06 -3.94
CA GLY A 38 32.95 -5.64 -3.97
C GLY A 38 31.58 -5.29 -4.52
N THR A 39 30.72 -6.26 -4.78
CA THR A 39 29.31 -6.02 -5.05
C THR A 39 28.55 -5.76 -3.74
N ILE A 40 27.37 -5.09 -3.83
CA ILE A 40 26.50 -4.87 -2.69
C ILE A 40 25.18 -5.57 -2.95
N THR A 41 24.77 -6.41 -2.00
CA THR A 41 23.47 -7.06 -1.99
C THR A 41 22.53 -6.29 -1.06
N VAL A 42 21.38 -5.86 -1.58
CA VAL A 42 20.26 -5.30 -0.82
C VAL A 42 19.19 -6.38 -0.73
N ALA A 43 18.84 -6.80 0.46
CA ALA A 43 17.81 -7.82 0.67
C ALA A 43 16.41 -7.28 0.34
N PRO A 44 15.47 -8.14 -0.17
CA PRO A 44 14.07 -7.77 -0.25
C PRO A 44 13.53 -7.31 1.11
N GLY A 45 12.61 -6.34 1.12
CA GLY A 45 12.07 -5.77 2.35
C GLY A 45 13.03 -4.83 3.09
N THR A 46 14.08 -4.33 2.43
CA THR A 46 14.92 -3.28 2.99
C THR A 46 14.21 -1.94 2.93
N THR A 47 14.13 -1.25 4.07
CA THR A 47 13.50 0.08 4.18
C THR A 47 14.17 1.07 3.21
N ALA A 48 13.35 1.88 2.53
CA ALA A 48 13.83 2.92 1.64
C ALA A 48 14.66 3.97 2.41
N GLY A 49 15.71 4.46 1.76
CA GLY A 49 16.62 5.43 2.37
C GLY A 49 17.94 5.52 1.65
N VAL A 50 18.79 6.41 2.16
CA VAL A 50 20.16 6.57 1.68
C VAL A 50 21.10 6.05 2.78
N TYR A 51 21.91 5.07 2.44
CA TYR A 51 22.79 4.35 3.38
C TYR A 51 24.23 4.53 3.00
N THR A 52 25.07 4.84 3.97
CA THR A 52 26.53 4.93 3.81
C THR A 52 27.16 3.64 4.28
N TYR A 53 28.01 3.02 3.44
CA TYR A 53 28.71 1.79 3.75
C TYR A 53 30.22 2.02 3.54
N PRO A 54 31.02 2.14 4.61
CA PRO A 54 32.45 2.29 4.50
C PRO A 54 33.14 0.99 4.06
N TYR A 55 34.24 1.12 3.31
CA TYR A 55 35.11 0.00 2.99
C TYR A 55 36.54 0.45 2.90
N THR A 56 37.47 -0.48 3.10
CA THR A 56 38.90 -0.27 3.01
C THR A 56 39.49 -1.21 1.98
N ILE A 57 40.32 -0.70 1.10
CA ILE A 57 41.18 -1.49 0.21
C ILE A 57 42.62 -1.32 0.63
N CYS A 58 43.37 -2.44 0.68
CA CYS A 58 44.78 -2.45 0.97
C CYS A 58 45.53 -3.22 -0.12
N GLU A 59 46.73 -2.74 -0.52
CA GLU A 59 47.59 -3.42 -1.46
C GLU A 59 48.13 -4.72 -0.84
N ILE A 60 48.02 -5.86 -1.54
CA ILE A 60 48.49 -7.16 -1.02
C ILE A 60 50.01 -7.17 -0.79
N LEU A 61 50.79 -6.56 -1.70
CA LEU A 61 52.23 -6.50 -1.59
C LEU A 61 52.71 -5.55 -0.50
N ASN A 62 51.95 -4.52 -0.17
CA ASN A 62 52.24 -3.52 0.85
C ASN A 62 50.99 -3.34 1.76
N PRO A 63 50.76 -4.22 2.74
CA PRO A 63 49.52 -4.26 3.53
C PRO A 63 49.24 -3.02 4.40
N LEU A 64 50.20 -2.12 4.53
CA LEU A 64 50.02 -0.83 5.19
C LEU A 64 49.59 0.29 4.21
N ASN A 65 49.65 0.03 2.90
CA ASN A 65 49.16 0.95 1.88
C ASN A 65 47.68 0.72 1.70
N CYS A 66 46.87 1.46 2.46
CA CYS A 66 45.40 1.31 2.51
C CYS A 66 44.68 2.64 2.25
N ALA A 67 43.51 2.55 1.68
CA ALA A 67 42.55 3.66 1.54
C ALA A 67 41.18 3.23 2.03
N THR A 68 40.52 4.11 2.78
CA THR A 68 39.14 3.92 3.27
C THR A 68 38.25 4.97 2.63
N ILE A 69 37.10 4.55 2.15
CA ILE A 69 36.11 5.40 1.50
C ILE A 69 34.68 4.86 1.78
N ASP A 70 33.67 5.68 1.58
CA ASP A 70 32.29 5.32 1.70
C ASP A 70 31.66 5.08 0.33
N VAL A 71 30.80 4.06 0.23
CA VAL A 71 29.84 3.93 -0.86
C VAL A 71 28.46 4.34 -0.37
N THR A 72 27.75 5.10 -1.18
CA THR A 72 26.36 5.49 -0.92
C THR A 72 25.43 4.51 -1.66
N VAL A 73 24.55 3.86 -0.91
CA VAL A 73 23.52 2.95 -1.41
C VAL A 73 22.14 3.63 -1.25
N THR A 74 21.45 3.91 -2.34
CA THR A 74 20.09 4.43 -2.31
C THR A 74 19.10 3.28 -2.52
N VAL A 75 18.26 3.05 -1.54
CA VAL A 75 17.13 2.12 -1.63
C VAL A 75 15.88 2.96 -1.81
N THR A 76 15.15 2.72 -2.91
CA THR A 76 13.91 3.45 -3.22
C THR A 76 12.69 2.68 -2.71
N ALA A 77 11.66 3.41 -2.24
CA ALA A 77 10.37 2.81 -1.94
C ALA A 77 9.71 2.29 -3.22
N SER A 78 8.85 1.29 -3.06
CA SER A 78 7.94 0.85 -4.11
C SER A 78 6.92 1.96 -4.41
N VAL A 79 6.37 2.00 -5.64
CA VAL A 79 5.26 2.91 -5.93
C VAL A 79 3.98 2.30 -5.37
N ALA A 80 3.32 3.01 -4.45
CA ALA A 80 1.94 2.72 -4.05
C ALA A 80 1.01 3.43 -5.03
N ASP A 81 -0.01 2.72 -5.53
CA ASP A 81 -0.94 3.23 -6.55
C ASP A 81 -2.35 2.77 -6.16
N ALA A 82 -3.11 3.68 -5.56
CA ALA A 82 -4.49 3.50 -5.18
C ALA A 82 -5.40 3.92 -6.35
N ILE A 83 -6.35 3.08 -6.72
CA ILE A 83 -7.19 3.25 -7.91
C ILE A 83 -8.65 3.42 -7.49
N ASP A 84 -9.32 4.41 -8.07
CA ASP A 84 -10.74 4.69 -7.79
C ASP A 84 -11.63 3.47 -7.97
N ASP A 85 -12.62 3.32 -7.06
CA ASP A 85 -13.56 2.22 -7.01
C ASP A 85 -14.99 2.65 -7.32
N ALA A 86 -15.71 1.77 -7.99
CA ALA A 86 -17.17 1.88 -8.19
C ALA A 86 -17.81 0.51 -7.94
N PRO A 87 -17.98 0.11 -6.68
CA PRO A 87 -18.55 -1.19 -6.33
C PRO A 87 -20.03 -1.32 -6.71
N PRO A 88 -20.58 -2.56 -6.75
CA PRO A 88 -22.02 -2.78 -6.91
C PRO A 88 -22.84 -2.03 -5.87
N ALA A 89 -24.04 -1.60 -6.27
CA ALA A 89 -24.95 -0.87 -5.39
C ALA A 89 -25.40 -1.70 -4.17
N VAL A 90 -25.62 -1.01 -3.05
CA VAL A 90 -26.07 -1.60 -1.78
C VAL A 90 -27.47 -1.11 -1.45
N ASN A 91 -28.35 -1.98 -0.95
CA ASN A 91 -29.69 -1.60 -0.52
C ASN A 91 -29.64 -0.76 0.76
N GLY A 92 -30.16 0.48 0.70
CA GLY A 92 -30.08 1.43 1.82
C GLY A 92 -30.93 1.05 3.03
N LEU A 93 -32.03 0.33 2.85
CA LEU A 93 -32.89 -0.09 3.97
C LEU A 93 -32.18 -1.09 4.89
N THR A 94 -31.47 -2.07 4.29
CA THR A 94 -30.80 -3.14 5.03
C THR A 94 -29.36 -2.81 5.37
N GLY A 95 -28.76 -1.89 4.63
CA GLY A 95 -27.32 -1.68 4.66
C GLY A 95 -26.55 -2.85 4.04
N GLY A 96 -25.23 -2.86 4.20
CA GLY A 96 -24.35 -3.90 3.69
C GLY A 96 -22.90 -3.42 3.58
N SER A 97 -22.10 -4.20 2.87
CA SER A 97 -20.68 -3.87 2.60
C SER A 97 -20.33 -4.10 1.13
N THR A 98 -19.34 -3.36 0.67
CA THR A 98 -18.75 -3.53 -0.66
C THR A 98 -17.68 -4.63 -0.68
N PRO A 99 -17.20 -5.07 -1.85
CA PRO A 99 -15.88 -5.69 -1.96
C PRO A 99 -14.79 -4.77 -1.40
N SER A 100 -13.59 -5.33 -1.19
CA SER A 100 -12.42 -4.57 -0.72
C SER A 100 -11.99 -3.54 -1.77
N VAL A 101 -11.68 -2.33 -1.34
CA VAL A 101 -11.07 -1.26 -2.16
C VAL A 101 -9.68 -1.64 -2.68
N LEU A 102 -8.99 -2.58 -2.02
CA LEU A 102 -7.65 -3.04 -2.42
C LEU A 102 -7.65 -3.94 -3.68
N ALA A 103 -8.81 -4.26 -4.23
CA ALA A 103 -8.91 -5.28 -5.28
C ALA A 103 -8.26 -4.87 -6.62
N ASN A 104 -8.17 -3.58 -6.89
CA ASN A 104 -7.58 -2.97 -8.09
C ASN A 104 -6.30 -2.18 -7.80
N ASP A 105 -5.95 -1.97 -6.52
CA ASP A 105 -4.76 -1.25 -6.10
C ASP A 105 -3.47 -2.03 -6.37
N THR A 106 -2.36 -1.31 -6.55
CA THR A 106 -1.05 -1.94 -6.78
C THR A 106 0.05 -1.39 -5.86
N LEU A 107 1.01 -2.25 -5.55
CA LEU A 107 2.29 -1.89 -4.92
C LEU A 107 3.42 -2.44 -5.80
N ALA A 108 4.32 -1.58 -6.25
CA ALA A 108 5.36 -1.92 -7.23
C ALA A 108 4.80 -2.51 -8.54
N GLY A 109 3.60 -2.06 -8.98
CA GLY A 109 2.93 -2.55 -10.17
C GLY A 109 2.35 -3.97 -10.07
N SER A 110 2.33 -4.56 -8.87
CA SER A 110 1.70 -5.86 -8.57
C SER A 110 0.47 -5.64 -7.69
N PRO A 111 -0.56 -6.52 -7.76
CA PRO A 111 -1.71 -6.44 -6.87
C PRO A 111 -1.28 -6.36 -5.41
N VAL A 112 -1.93 -5.49 -4.65
CA VAL A 112 -1.63 -5.27 -3.23
C VAL A 112 -1.85 -6.55 -2.42
N ASN A 113 -0.84 -6.93 -1.61
CA ASN A 113 -1.05 -7.86 -0.51
C ASN A 113 -1.47 -7.04 0.72
N PRO A 114 -2.66 -7.29 1.32
CA PRO A 114 -3.15 -6.52 2.47
C PRO A 114 -2.19 -6.47 3.68
N ALA A 115 -1.27 -7.42 3.81
CA ALA A 115 -0.27 -7.43 4.87
C ALA A 115 0.85 -6.40 4.67
N ASP A 116 1.04 -5.91 3.45
CA ASP A 116 2.13 -5.00 3.08
C ASP A 116 1.69 -3.53 3.05
N VAL A 117 0.39 -3.27 3.29
CA VAL A 117 -0.18 -1.91 3.28
C VAL A 117 -1.06 -1.65 4.49
N THR A 118 -1.25 -0.36 4.77
CA THR A 118 -2.29 0.14 5.67
C THR A 118 -3.25 1.00 4.87
N ILE A 119 -4.55 0.94 5.20
CA ILE A 119 -5.57 1.81 4.62
C ILE A 119 -6.27 2.60 5.71
N THR A 120 -6.53 3.88 5.43
CA THR A 120 -7.23 4.78 6.35
C THR A 120 -8.28 5.57 5.60
N GLN A 121 -9.41 5.85 6.25
CA GLN A 121 -10.41 6.76 5.69
C GLN A 121 -9.94 8.21 5.84
N VAL A 122 -9.85 8.93 4.73
CA VAL A 122 -9.51 10.36 4.71
C VAL A 122 -10.76 11.21 4.87
N SER A 123 -11.81 10.90 4.09
CA SER A 123 -13.08 11.64 4.14
C SER A 123 -14.26 10.79 3.67
N THR A 124 -15.47 11.24 3.99
CA THR A 124 -16.71 10.67 3.47
C THR A 124 -17.79 11.75 3.36
N THR A 125 -18.69 11.61 2.39
CA THR A 125 -19.84 12.50 2.24
C THR A 125 -21.01 12.13 3.16
N SER A 126 -20.94 10.99 3.88
CA SER A 126 -21.96 10.57 4.82
C SER A 126 -21.38 9.79 5.99
N PRO A 127 -21.76 10.06 7.25
CA PRO A 127 -21.33 9.28 8.40
C PRO A 127 -21.83 7.83 8.38
N ASN A 128 -22.82 7.51 7.53
CA ASN A 128 -23.35 6.16 7.35
C ASN A 128 -22.53 5.30 6.36
N VAL A 129 -21.50 5.89 5.73
CA VAL A 129 -20.61 5.24 4.77
C VAL A 129 -19.20 5.32 5.30
N THR A 130 -18.65 4.20 5.74
CA THR A 130 -17.36 4.14 6.45
C THR A 130 -16.46 3.04 5.90
N LEU A 131 -15.15 3.26 5.92
CA LEU A 131 -14.15 2.24 5.57
C LEU A 131 -13.90 1.31 6.77
N ASN A 132 -13.90 0.01 6.53
CA ASN A 132 -13.38 -0.97 7.46
C ASN A 132 -11.90 -1.24 7.14
N PRO A 133 -10.94 -0.73 7.92
CA PRO A 133 -9.52 -0.84 7.60
C PRO A 133 -8.98 -2.27 7.69
N ALA A 134 -9.67 -3.18 8.37
CA ALA A 134 -9.23 -4.57 8.51
C ALA A 134 -9.59 -5.41 7.27
N THR A 135 -10.65 -5.06 6.55
CA THR A 135 -11.14 -5.83 5.40
C THR A 135 -11.00 -5.08 4.08
N GLY A 136 -10.83 -3.76 4.12
CA GLY A 136 -10.87 -2.88 2.96
C GLY A 136 -12.29 -2.64 2.43
N ALA A 137 -13.31 -3.21 3.02
CA ALA A 137 -14.70 -3.00 2.59
C ALA A 137 -15.22 -1.63 3.05
N VAL A 138 -16.06 -1.00 2.22
CA VAL A 138 -16.86 0.14 2.64
C VAL A 138 -18.18 -0.38 3.22
N GLU A 139 -18.46 0.01 4.44
CA GLU A 139 -19.67 -0.39 5.15
C GLU A 139 -20.75 0.69 5.06
N ILE A 140 -21.96 0.30 4.72
CA ILE A 140 -23.13 1.14 4.58
C ILE A 140 -24.12 0.78 5.69
N ALA A 141 -24.43 1.72 6.58
CA ALA A 141 -25.35 1.51 7.67
C ALA A 141 -26.78 1.30 7.16
N ALA A 142 -27.56 0.45 7.83
CA ALA A 142 -28.98 0.31 7.55
C ALA A 142 -29.72 1.66 7.76
N GLY A 143 -30.66 1.96 6.90
CA GLY A 143 -31.38 3.22 6.89
C GLY A 143 -30.67 4.37 6.16
N THR A 144 -29.61 4.08 5.43
CA THR A 144 -28.94 5.07 4.57
C THR A 144 -29.85 5.42 3.38
N PRO A 145 -30.16 6.72 3.15
CA PRO A 145 -30.99 7.12 2.01
C PRO A 145 -30.38 6.70 0.66
N ALA A 146 -31.22 6.42 -0.33
CA ALA A 146 -30.77 6.16 -1.69
C ALA A 146 -30.04 7.38 -2.26
N GLY A 147 -28.93 7.14 -2.94
CA GLY A 147 -28.08 8.19 -3.50
C GLY A 147 -26.69 7.71 -3.83
N SER A 148 -25.84 8.64 -4.24
CA SER A 148 -24.42 8.39 -4.48
C SER A 148 -23.59 9.04 -3.38
N TYR A 149 -22.66 8.29 -2.81
CA TYR A 149 -21.78 8.71 -1.72
C TYR A 149 -20.33 8.50 -2.13
N THR A 150 -19.47 9.46 -1.79
CA THR A 150 -18.03 9.34 -2.03
C THR A 150 -17.30 9.20 -0.71
N LEU A 151 -16.42 8.23 -0.64
CA LEU A 151 -15.43 8.04 0.42
C LEU A 151 -14.05 8.13 -0.20
N VAL A 152 -13.13 8.85 0.45
CA VAL A 152 -11.71 8.90 0.06
C VAL A 152 -10.92 8.10 1.09
N TYR A 153 -10.08 7.21 0.61
CA TYR A 153 -9.13 6.46 1.44
C TYR A 153 -7.69 6.77 1.02
N GLU A 154 -6.78 6.50 1.93
CA GLU A 154 -5.33 6.57 1.72
C GLU A 154 -4.75 5.18 1.96
N LEU A 155 -3.94 4.73 1.01
CA LEU A 155 -3.18 3.48 1.05
C LEU A 155 -1.72 3.81 1.27
N CYS A 156 -1.09 3.25 2.32
CA CYS A 156 0.34 3.46 2.61
C CYS A 156 1.07 2.12 2.72
N GLU A 157 2.30 2.07 2.22
CA GLU A 157 3.20 0.92 2.37
C GLU A 157 3.62 0.76 3.85
N VAL A 158 3.46 -0.44 4.43
CA VAL A 158 3.86 -0.72 5.82
C VAL A 158 5.36 -0.52 6.03
N LEU A 159 6.18 -0.93 5.07
CA LEU A 159 7.64 -0.84 5.14
C LEU A 159 8.13 0.60 5.05
N ASN A 160 7.44 1.44 4.28
CA ASN A 160 7.77 2.85 4.06
C ASN A 160 6.52 3.70 4.26
N PRO A 161 6.14 4.05 5.51
CA PRO A 161 4.85 4.69 5.83
C PRO A 161 4.63 6.09 5.24
N ALA A 162 5.67 6.70 4.66
CA ALA A 162 5.55 7.95 3.90
C ALA A 162 5.22 7.72 2.42
N ASN A 163 5.26 6.47 1.95
CA ASN A 163 4.91 6.09 0.59
C ASN A 163 3.41 5.79 0.56
N CYS A 164 2.61 6.80 0.27
CA CYS A 164 1.15 6.74 0.29
C CYS A 164 0.56 7.25 -1.03
N ASP A 165 -0.63 6.76 -1.35
CA ASP A 165 -1.48 7.29 -2.40
C ASP A 165 -2.94 7.28 -1.95
N GLN A 166 -3.79 8.08 -2.61
CA GLN A 166 -5.19 8.25 -2.26
C GLN A 166 -6.08 7.95 -3.46
N ALA A 167 -7.20 7.28 -3.17
CA ALA A 167 -8.25 7.06 -4.16
C ALA A 167 -9.64 7.28 -3.56
N SER A 168 -10.64 7.37 -4.45
CA SER A 168 -12.03 7.56 -4.09
C SER A 168 -12.87 6.31 -4.35
N VAL A 169 -13.83 6.05 -3.49
CA VAL A 169 -14.85 5.03 -3.68
C VAL A 169 -16.19 5.72 -3.90
N THR A 170 -16.82 5.49 -5.06
CA THR A 170 -18.17 5.97 -5.34
C THR A 170 -19.17 4.87 -5.04
N VAL A 171 -19.84 4.95 -3.89
CA VAL A 171 -20.85 3.98 -3.44
C VAL A 171 -22.22 4.42 -3.90
N THR A 172 -22.93 3.57 -4.64
CA THR A 172 -24.34 3.75 -4.96
C THR A 172 -25.20 3.02 -3.94
N VAL A 173 -26.14 3.74 -3.33
CA VAL A 173 -27.12 3.18 -2.40
C VAL A 173 -28.47 3.19 -3.09
N ASP A 174 -29.09 2.01 -3.22
CA ASP A 174 -30.39 1.84 -3.84
C ASP A 174 -31.53 1.91 -2.81
N ALA A 175 -32.67 2.43 -3.25
CA ALA A 175 -33.92 2.33 -2.48
C ALA A 175 -34.41 0.88 -2.42
N ALA A 176 -35.04 0.51 -1.31
CA ALA A 176 -35.75 -0.75 -1.24
C ALA A 176 -36.93 -0.75 -2.21
N PRO A 177 -37.17 -1.85 -2.93
CA PRO A 177 -38.35 -1.95 -3.81
C PRO A 177 -39.63 -1.92 -2.99
N ILE A 178 -40.60 -1.13 -3.43
CA ILE A 178 -41.94 -1.07 -2.85
C ILE A 178 -42.92 -1.67 -3.86
N ALA A 179 -43.73 -2.61 -3.40
CA ALA A 179 -44.81 -3.18 -4.18
C ALA A 179 -46.17 -2.99 -3.46
N ALA A 180 -47.08 -2.32 -4.10
CA ALA A 180 -48.46 -2.27 -3.65
C ALA A 180 -49.23 -3.43 -4.28
N VAL A 181 -49.99 -4.17 -3.47
CA VAL A 181 -50.82 -5.29 -3.92
C VAL A 181 -52.28 -4.82 -3.87
N ALA A 182 -53.02 -5.13 -4.91
CA ALA A 182 -54.45 -4.77 -4.99
C ALA A 182 -55.26 -5.48 -3.92
N ASP A 183 -56.04 -4.71 -3.19
CA ASP A 183 -57.03 -5.22 -2.23
C ASP A 183 -58.36 -5.44 -2.92
N THR A 184 -59.09 -6.46 -2.49
CA THR A 184 -60.44 -6.78 -2.98
C THR A 184 -61.43 -6.82 -1.83
N PRO A 185 -61.66 -5.67 -1.16
CA PRO A 185 -62.58 -5.63 -0.06
C PRO A 185 -64.05 -5.84 -0.50
N THR A 186 -64.86 -6.49 0.34
CA THR A 186 -66.31 -6.63 0.16
C THR A 186 -66.95 -6.00 1.36
N VAL A 187 -68.01 -5.23 1.10
CA VAL A 187 -68.94 -4.69 2.13
C VAL A 187 -70.39 -5.01 1.81
N ASP A 188 -71.18 -5.14 2.85
CA ASP A 188 -72.66 -5.36 2.67
C ASP A 188 -73.28 -4.09 2.12
N ALA A 189 -74.11 -4.24 1.09
CA ALA A 189 -74.74 -3.10 0.41
C ALA A 189 -75.85 -2.43 1.23
N ILE A 190 -76.38 -3.14 2.25
CA ILE A 190 -77.48 -2.61 3.09
C ILE A 190 -76.93 -2.09 4.41
N LEU A 191 -76.00 -2.80 5.01
CA LEU A 191 -75.43 -2.43 6.31
C LEU A 191 -74.30 -1.46 6.17
N GLY A 192 -73.67 -1.33 5.01
CA GLY A 192 -72.43 -0.58 4.81
C GLY A 192 -71.28 -1.24 5.52
N GLY A 193 -70.16 -0.54 5.61
CA GLY A 193 -68.96 -0.99 6.31
C GLY A 193 -67.78 -0.12 6.01
N VAL A 194 -66.67 -0.35 6.76
CA VAL A 194 -65.35 0.24 6.50
C VAL A 194 -64.45 -0.88 5.99
N THR A 195 -63.80 -0.64 4.86
CA THR A 195 -62.73 -1.56 4.36
C THR A 195 -61.45 -1.30 5.08
N PRO A 196 -60.63 -2.29 5.36
CA PRO A 196 -59.32 -2.12 5.97
C PRO A 196 -58.38 -1.34 5.07
#